data_6378be63f5e9d4d62fa904b446463b99
#
_entry.id   6378be63f5e9d4d62fa904b446463b99
#
_cell.length_a   1.000
_cell.length_b   1.000
_cell.length_c   1.000
_cell.angle_alpha   90.00
_cell.angle_beta   90.00
_cell.angle_gamma   90.00
#
_symmetry.space_group_name_H-M   'P 1'
#
loop_
_entity.id
_entity.type
_entity.pdbx_description
1 polymer ?
#
loop_
_entity_poly.entity_id
_entity_poly.type
_entity_poly.pdbx_seq_one_letter_code
_entity_poly.pdbx_strand_id
1 'polypeptide(L)'
;MKTLRYGSVMLAVTLLIAGCAKTVKPVTAPAAVTTAPAATTAPTTSTAAAPAATVLSPLDDPNNILYQKTVYFDFDKSNIKPEFLDLLTAHAKYLMAHPESRVRIEGYTDERGTWEYNIALGDRRAQSVRRFLLFQGVNPNQLGTVSYGEAHAVCHEHAESCWHLNRRAVLVYLTQ
;
A
#
# COMPACT_ATOMS: atom_id res chain seq x y z
N MET A 1 -45.66 -39.30 25.56
CA MET A 1 -44.49 -40.17 25.66
C MET A 1 -44.20 -40.68 24.25
N LYS A 2 -43.26 -40.11 23.51
CA LYS A 2 -42.72 -40.65 22.25
C LYS A 2 -41.23 -40.35 22.23
N THR A 3 -40.42 -41.36 22.52
CA THR A 3 -38.96 -41.35 22.48
C THR A 3 -38.50 -41.52 21.05
N LEU A 4 -37.80 -40.50 20.48
CA LEU A 4 -37.18 -40.60 19.18
C LEU A 4 -35.68 -40.92 19.34
N ARG A 5 -35.32 -42.13 18.87
CA ARG A 5 -33.95 -42.67 18.88
C ARG A 5 -33.22 -42.10 17.65
N TYR A 6 -32.18 -41.32 17.88
CA TYR A 6 -31.22 -40.95 16.82
C TYR A 6 -30.10 -42.00 16.75
N GLY A 7 -30.07 -42.72 15.63
CA GLY A 7 -29.01 -43.68 15.32
C GLY A 7 -27.74 -42.93 14.80
N SER A 8 -26.62 -43.23 15.46
CA SER A 8 -25.29 -42.81 15.01
C SER A 8 -24.89 -43.52 13.72
N VAL A 9 -24.65 -42.78 12.66
CA VAL A 9 -23.92 -43.27 11.47
C VAL A 9 -22.51 -42.64 11.48
N MET A 10 -21.55 -43.46 11.91
CA MET A 10 -20.13 -43.18 11.77
C MET A 10 -19.71 -43.48 10.32
N LEU A 11 -19.42 -42.45 9.52
CA LEU A 11 -18.81 -42.58 8.21
C LEU A 11 -17.31 -42.32 8.36
N ALA A 12 -16.50 -43.37 8.36
CA ALA A 12 -15.04 -43.29 8.31
C ALA A 12 -14.59 -42.99 6.87
N VAL A 13 -14.08 -41.79 6.62
CA VAL A 13 -13.42 -41.42 5.36
C VAL A 13 -11.91 -41.57 5.56
N THR A 14 -11.35 -42.65 5.02
CA THR A 14 -9.90 -42.85 4.91
C THR A 14 -9.36 -42.09 3.70
N LEU A 15 -8.61 -41.00 3.94
CA LEU A 15 -7.93 -40.23 2.90
C LEU A 15 -6.53 -40.79 2.65
N LEU A 16 -6.33 -41.44 1.50
CA LEU A 16 -5.02 -41.87 1.00
C LEU A 16 -4.30 -40.67 0.39
N ILE A 17 -3.24 -40.19 1.03
CA ILE A 17 -2.35 -39.16 0.48
C ILE A 17 -1.22 -39.85 -0.25
N ALA A 18 -1.29 -39.86 -1.60
CA ALA A 18 -0.18 -40.26 -2.47
C ALA A 18 0.77 -39.06 -2.65
N GLY A 19 1.96 -39.16 -2.04
CA GLY A 19 3.02 -38.16 -2.20
C GLY A 19 3.74 -38.34 -3.52
N CYS A 20 3.74 -37.32 -4.39
CA CYS A 20 4.64 -37.21 -5.54
C CYS A 20 5.84 -36.36 -5.16
N ALA A 21 6.97 -37.00 -4.86
CA ALA A 21 8.26 -36.34 -4.75
C ALA A 21 8.80 -36.06 -6.16
N LYS A 22 8.96 -34.80 -6.57
CA LYS A 22 9.70 -34.38 -7.74
C LYS A 22 11.15 -34.16 -7.37
N THR A 23 12.02 -35.05 -7.90
CA THR A 23 13.47 -34.95 -7.83
C THR A 23 13.97 -33.79 -8.68
N VAL A 24 14.67 -32.83 -8.04
CA VAL A 24 15.39 -31.75 -8.72
C VAL A 24 16.78 -32.24 -9.08
N LYS A 25 17.10 -32.26 -10.38
CA LYS A 25 18.47 -32.53 -10.89
C LYS A 25 19.33 -31.27 -10.73
N PRO A 26 20.58 -31.38 -10.25
CA PRO A 26 21.51 -30.25 -10.26
C PRO A 26 22.02 -30.00 -11.68
N VAL A 27 21.95 -28.74 -12.15
CA VAL A 27 22.58 -28.30 -13.39
C VAL A 27 23.98 -27.83 -13.08
N THR A 28 24.93 -28.52 -13.67
CA THR A 28 26.36 -28.24 -13.67
C THR A 28 26.66 -26.98 -14.50
N ALA A 29 27.43 -26.05 -13.93
CA ALA A 29 27.98 -24.89 -14.62
C ALA A 29 29.15 -25.32 -15.53
N PRO A 30 29.29 -24.70 -16.71
CA PRO A 30 30.59 -24.68 -17.40
C PRO A 30 31.28 -23.34 -17.25
N ALA A 31 32.60 -23.49 -17.16
CA ALA A 31 33.59 -22.49 -16.86
C ALA A 31 33.81 -21.42 -17.96
N ALA A 32 34.48 -20.38 -17.53
CA ALA A 32 35.04 -19.22 -18.18
C ALA A 32 35.69 -19.48 -19.57
N VAL A 33 35.52 -18.48 -20.46
CA VAL A 33 36.52 -18.15 -21.51
C VAL A 33 36.71 -16.63 -21.49
N THR A 34 37.91 -16.25 -21.13
CA THR A 34 38.55 -14.93 -21.23
C THR A 34 38.82 -14.60 -22.69
N THR A 35 38.40 -13.46 -23.19
CA THR A 35 39.14 -12.73 -24.24
C THR A 35 38.72 -11.22 -24.24
N ALA A 36 39.61 -10.35 -23.81
CA ALA A 36 39.74 -9.00 -24.34
C ALA A 36 40.71 -9.03 -25.52
N PRO A 37 40.68 -8.14 -26.51
CA PRO A 37 40.96 -6.73 -26.35
C PRO A 37 40.24 -5.82 -27.33
N ALA A 38 40.30 -4.56 -27.14
CA ALA A 38 40.69 -3.45 -28.05
C ALA A 38 39.90 -2.15 -27.74
N ALA A 39 40.65 -1.21 -27.22
CA ALA A 39 40.26 0.19 -27.09
C ALA A 39 40.02 0.80 -28.46
N THR A 40 38.90 1.51 -28.63
CA THR A 40 38.73 2.52 -29.67
C THR A 40 38.21 3.79 -29.02
N THR A 41 39.09 4.75 -28.88
CA THR A 41 38.81 6.11 -28.45
C THR A 41 37.98 6.82 -29.52
N ALA A 42 36.75 7.24 -29.16
CA ALA A 42 35.97 8.20 -29.92
C ALA A 42 35.82 9.51 -29.10
N PRO A 43 35.81 10.69 -29.72
CA PRO A 43 35.95 11.95 -29.04
C PRO A 43 34.69 12.33 -28.26
N THR A 44 34.93 12.70 -27.01
CA THR A 44 33.90 13.23 -26.11
C THR A 44 33.49 14.60 -26.52
N THR A 45 32.39 14.76 -27.21
CA THR A 45 31.74 16.05 -27.36
C THR A 45 31.02 16.36 -26.05
N SER A 46 31.66 17.14 -25.20
CA SER A 46 31.05 17.71 -24.00
C SER A 46 30.01 18.74 -24.42
N THR A 47 28.78 18.34 -24.61
CA THR A 47 27.66 19.28 -24.65
C THR A 47 27.41 19.72 -23.20
N ALA A 48 27.77 20.96 -22.90
CA ALA A 48 27.44 21.60 -21.64
C ALA A 48 25.91 21.59 -21.47
N ALA A 49 25.43 20.73 -20.60
CA ALA A 49 24.04 20.76 -20.18
C ALA A 49 23.80 22.07 -19.44
N ALA A 50 22.91 22.91 -19.99
CA ALA A 50 22.36 24.06 -19.28
C ALA A 50 21.82 23.58 -17.92
N PRO A 51 21.89 24.40 -16.84
CA PRO A 51 21.38 24.01 -15.55
C PRO A 51 19.87 23.69 -15.69
N ALA A 52 19.51 22.42 -15.56
CA ALA A 52 18.13 22.01 -15.51
C ALA A 52 17.50 22.73 -14.30
N ALA A 53 16.58 23.64 -14.57
CA ALA A 53 15.72 24.19 -13.52
C ALA A 53 15.17 23.00 -12.75
N THR A 54 15.38 22.97 -11.44
CA THR A 54 14.90 21.91 -10.56
C THR A 54 13.37 21.97 -10.56
N VAL A 55 12.74 21.27 -11.49
CA VAL A 55 11.29 21.12 -11.52
C VAL A 55 10.94 20.24 -10.32
N LEU A 56 10.32 20.84 -9.31
CA LEU A 56 9.81 20.09 -8.14
C LEU A 56 8.88 19.00 -8.62
N SER A 57 8.98 17.81 -8.01
CA SER A 57 7.99 16.76 -8.23
C SER A 57 6.60 17.32 -7.93
N PRO A 58 5.56 16.98 -8.70
CA PRO A 58 4.18 17.38 -8.40
C PRO A 58 3.72 16.99 -6.99
N LEU A 59 4.36 15.98 -6.40
CA LEU A 59 4.13 15.53 -5.03
C LEU A 59 4.74 16.46 -3.96
N ASP A 60 5.68 17.32 -4.35
CA ASP A 60 6.43 18.21 -3.46
C ASP A 60 6.12 19.69 -3.74
N ASP A 61 5.30 20.00 -4.75
CA ASP A 61 4.83 21.34 -5.06
C ASP A 61 3.61 21.70 -4.19
N PRO A 62 3.72 22.68 -3.25
CA PRO A 62 2.62 23.08 -2.38
C PRO A 62 1.38 23.61 -3.11
N ASN A 63 1.53 24.06 -4.38
CA ASN A 63 0.42 24.55 -5.21
C ASN A 63 -0.29 23.41 -5.96
N ASN A 64 0.24 22.20 -5.92
CA ASN A 64 -0.33 21.03 -6.57
C ASN A 64 -1.23 20.26 -5.60
N ILE A 65 -2.39 19.77 -6.11
CA ILE A 65 -3.31 18.94 -5.30
C ILE A 65 -2.61 17.68 -4.75
N LEU A 66 -1.61 17.14 -5.44
CA LEU A 66 -0.85 15.96 -5.05
C LEU A 66 0.06 16.19 -3.83
N TYR A 67 0.30 17.45 -3.45
CA TYR A 67 1.00 17.77 -2.20
C TYR A 67 0.20 17.32 -0.97
N GLN A 68 -1.13 17.41 -1.05
CA GLN A 68 -2.03 16.91 -0.03
C GLN A 68 -2.10 15.37 -0.09
N LYS A 69 -1.64 14.72 0.97
CA LYS A 69 -1.55 13.25 1.05
C LYS A 69 -2.44 12.67 2.17
N THR A 70 -3.31 13.49 2.77
CA THR A 70 -4.09 13.12 3.95
C THR A 70 -5.59 13.17 3.68
N VAL A 71 -6.29 12.11 4.07
CA VAL A 71 -7.75 11.96 4.04
C VAL A 71 -8.26 11.87 5.47
N TYR A 72 -9.23 12.71 5.85
CA TYR A 72 -9.81 12.72 7.20
C TYR A 72 -11.15 12.00 7.25
N PHE A 73 -11.46 11.44 8.43
CA PHE A 73 -12.66 10.65 8.67
C PHE A 73 -13.46 11.19 9.86
N ASP A 74 -14.77 10.93 9.82
CA ASP A 74 -15.64 11.18 10.97
C ASP A 74 -15.35 10.21 12.11
N PHE A 75 -15.87 10.51 13.27
CA PHE A 75 -15.79 9.63 14.42
C PHE A 75 -16.40 8.26 14.11
N ASP A 76 -15.66 7.22 14.45
CA ASP A 76 -16.06 5.82 14.24
C ASP A 76 -16.42 5.45 12.80
N LYS A 77 -15.97 6.22 11.80
CA LYS A 77 -16.24 5.94 10.39
C LYS A 77 -14.96 5.67 9.61
N SER A 78 -15.11 4.86 8.55
CA SER A 78 -14.09 4.57 7.54
C SER A 78 -14.55 4.89 6.11
N ASN A 79 -15.72 5.52 5.94
CA ASN A 79 -16.20 5.98 4.64
C ASN A 79 -15.44 7.23 4.22
N ILE A 80 -14.95 7.25 2.98
CA ILE A 80 -14.31 8.44 2.39
C ILE A 80 -15.38 9.52 2.22
N LYS A 81 -15.10 10.73 2.70
CA LYS A 81 -15.99 11.87 2.51
C LYS A 81 -15.89 12.39 1.08
N PRO A 82 -16.98 12.95 0.51
CA PRO A 82 -17.01 13.45 -0.87
C PRO A 82 -15.90 14.46 -1.19
N GLU A 83 -15.52 15.29 -0.22
CA GLU A 83 -14.47 16.33 -0.37
C GLU A 83 -13.08 15.77 -0.70
N PHE A 84 -12.81 14.48 -0.43
CA PHE A 84 -11.52 13.84 -0.72
C PHE A 84 -11.51 13.03 -2.02
N LEU A 85 -12.62 12.95 -2.75
CA LEU A 85 -12.70 12.14 -3.96
C LEU A 85 -11.84 12.69 -5.08
N ASP A 86 -11.82 14.02 -5.27
CA ASP A 86 -10.99 14.68 -6.28
C ASP A 86 -9.50 14.53 -5.98
N LEU A 87 -9.12 14.69 -4.70
CA LEU A 87 -7.77 14.44 -4.22
C LEU A 87 -7.31 13.01 -4.55
N LEU A 88 -8.10 12.03 -4.17
CA LEU A 88 -7.77 10.62 -4.41
C LEU A 88 -7.78 10.26 -5.90
N THR A 89 -8.64 10.90 -6.70
CA THR A 89 -8.66 10.73 -8.15
C THR A 89 -7.38 11.29 -8.79
N ALA A 90 -6.87 12.43 -8.29
CA ALA A 90 -5.60 12.98 -8.76
C ALA A 90 -4.44 12.03 -8.43
N HIS A 91 -4.37 11.50 -7.20
CA HIS A 91 -3.37 10.49 -6.82
C HIS A 91 -3.48 9.20 -7.65
N ALA A 92 -4.69 8.75 -7.96
CA ALA A 92 -4.89 7.59 -8.83
C ALA A 92 -4.33 7.82 -10.24
N LYS A 93 -4.61 8.99 -10.84
CA LYS A 93 -4.06 9.37 -12.15
C LYS A 93 -2.52 9.41 -12.13
N TYR A 94 -1.96 9.98 -11.07
CA TYR A 94 -0.50 10.03 -10.90
C TYR A 94 0.09 8.61 -10.84
N LEU A 95 -0.46 7.73 -10.01
CA LEU A 95 0.03 6.36 -9.86
C LEU A 95 -0.12 5.53 -11.14
N MET A 96 -1.17 5.74 -11.92
CA MET A 96 -1.33 5.08 -13.23
C MET A 96 -0.30 5.57 -14.26
N ALA A 97 0.10 6.84 -14.20
CA ALA A 97 1.13 7.40 -15.06
C ALA A 97 2.56 7.01 -14.62
N HIS A 98 2.74 6.61 -13.36
CA HIS A 98 4.02 6.25 -12.73
C HIS A 98 3.98 4.83 -12.16
N PRO A 99 4.07 3.78 -13.01
CA PRO A 99 3.96 2.38 -12.58
C PRO A 99 5.09 1.92 -11.64
N GLU A 100 6.20 2.63 -11.61
CA GLU A 100 7.33 2.44 -10.67
C GLU A 100 7.01 2.92 -9.25
N SER A 101 6.10 3.90 -9.11
CA SER A 101 5.75 4.48 -7.80
C SER A 101 5.02 3.49 -6.91
N ARG A 102 5.37 3.50 -5.63
CA ARG A 102 4.76 2.67 -4.58
C ARG A 102 4.23 3.56 -3.47
N VAL A 103 3.04 3.25 -3.01
CA VAL A 103 2.37 3.98 -1.92
C VAL A 103 1.99 3.02 -0.80
N ARG A 104 2.35 3.39 0.42
CA ARG A 104 1.82 2.81 1.65
C ARG A 104 0.73 3.72 2.20
N ILE A 105 -0.46 3.20 2.35
CA ILE A 105 -1.61 3.90 2.92
C ILE A 105 -1.64 3.58 4.40
N GLU A 106 -1.43 4.59 5.23
CA GLU A 106 -1.35 4.47 6.68
C GLU A 106 -2.65 4.94 7.32
N GLY A 107 -3.28 4.07 8.13
CA GLY A 107 -4.53 4.37 8.81
C GLY A 107 -4.33 4.68 10.28
N TYR A 108 -5.00 5.75 10.74
CA TYR A 108 -4.91 6.28 12.10
C TYR A 108 -6.29 6.54 12.69
N THR A 109 -6.35 6.56 14.03
CA THR A 109 -7.56 6.88 14.81
C THR A 109 -7.25 7.96 15.84
N ASP A 110 -8.29 8.51 16.45
CA ASP A 110 -8.13 9.21 17.73
C ASP A 110 -7.97 8.19 18.88
N GLU A 111 -7.70 8.68 20.08
CA GLU A 111 -7.39 7.88 21.26
C GLU A 111 -8.59 7.15 21.90
N ARG A 112 -9.82 7.43 21.44
CA ARG A 112 -11.05 6.88 22.04
C ARG A 112 -11.27 5.43 21.60
N GLY A 113 -11.44 4.53 22.56
CA GLY A 113 -11.64 3.11 22.32
C GLY A 113 -10.52 2.24 22.89
N THR A 114 -10.52 0.95 22.54
CA THR A 114 -9.40 0.06 22.88
C THR A 114 -8.36 0.07 21.76
N TRP A 115 -7.13 -0.27 22.10
CA TRP A 115 -6.05 -0.35 21.14
C TRP A 115 -6.36 -1.31 19.97
N GLU A 116 -6.90 -2.48 20.26
CA GLU A 116 -7.29 -3.47 19.25
C GLU A 116 -8.38 -2.95 18.32
N TYR A 117 -9.38 -2.25 18.89
CA TYR A 117 -10.42 -1.62 18.11
C TYR A 117 -9.85 -0.54 17.18
N ASN A 118 -8.95 0.29 17.70
CA ASN A 118 -8.33 1.39 16.96
C ASN A 118 -7.42 0.89 15.85
N ILE A 119 -6.66 -0.19 16.05
CA ILE A 119 -5.91 -0.86 14.99
C ILE A 119 -6.86 -1.35 13.88
N ALA A 120 -7.96 -2.00 14.25
CA ALA A 120 -8.92 -2.49 13.26
C ALA A 120 -9.64 -1.33 12.51
N LEU A 121 -9.95 -0.22 13.19
CA LEU A 121 -10.57 0.96 12.56
C LEU A 121 -9.59 1.66 11.62
N GLY A 122 -8.33 1.82 12.03
CA GLY A 122 -7.28 2.38 11.18
C GLY A 122 -7.06 1.54 9.91
N ASP A 123 -7.06 0.20 10.04
CA ASP A 123 -6.98 -0.70 8.88
C ASP A 123 -8.19 -0.51 7.94
N ARG A 124 -9.43 -0.46 8.46
CA ARG A 124 -10.62 -0.19 7.64
C ARG A 124 -10.53 1.12 6.87
N ARG A 125 -9.94 2.18 7.46
CA ARG A 125 -9.69 3.48 6.80
C ARG A 125 -8.68 3.35 5.67
N ALA A 126 -7.53 2.75 5.94
CA ALA A 126 -6.51 2.50 4.92
C ALA A 126 -7.05 1.64 3.76
N GLN A 127 -7.80 0.58 4.07
CA GLN A 127 -8.45 -0.26 3.06
C GLN A 127 -9.51 0.47 2.25
N SER A 128 -10.22 1.44 2.82
CA SER A 128 -11.22 2.24 2.08
C SER A 128 -10.54 3.09 1.02
N VAL A 129 -9.43 3.77 1.37
CA VAL A 129 -8.62 4.52 0.40
C VAL A 129 -8.04 3.58 -0.66
N ARG A 130 -7.48 2.43 -0.26
CA ARG A 130 -6.94 1.44 -1.19
C ARG A 130 -8.00 0.96 -2.18
N ARG A 131 -9.20 0.60 -1.70
CA ARG A 131 -10.30 0.16 -2.58
C ARG A 131 -10.69 1.24 -3.58
N PHE A 132 -10.72 2.51 -3.16
CA PHE A 132 -11.01 3.62 -4.06
C PHE A 132 -9.94 3.73 -5.17
N LEU A 133 -8.66 3.70 -4.82
CA LEU A 133 -7.57 3.77 -5.81
C LEU A 133 -7.59 2.57 -6.79
N LEU A 134 -7.87 1.37 -6.29
CA LEU A 134 -8.05 0.18 -7.13
C LEU A 134 -9.24 0.34 -8.10
N PHE A 135 -10.35 0.89 -7.63
CA PHE A 135 -11.53 1.15 -8.45
C PHE A 135 -11.23 2.17 -9.57
N GLN A 136 -10.33 3.12 -9.31
CA GLN A 136 -9.84 4.08 -10.30
C GLN A 136 -8.84 3.47 -11.30
N GLY A 137 -8.41 2.22 -11.12
CA GLY A 137 -7.53 1.51 -12.04
C GLY A 137 -6.05 1.44 -11.63
N VAL A 138 -5.69 1.87 -10.42
CA VAL A 138 -4.31 1.75 -9.91
C VAL A 138 -3.93 0.28 -9.73
N ASN A 139 -2.71 -0.09 -10.14
CA ASN A 139 -2.22 -1.46 -10.02
C ASN A 139 -2.12 -1.88 -8.54
N PRO A 140 -2.67 -3.05 -8.13
CA PRO A 140 -2.61 -3.55 -6.76
C PRO A 140 -1.20 -3.64 -6.17
N ASN A 141 -0.19 -3.88 -7.01
CA ASN A 141 1.21 -3.99 -6.58
C ASN A 141 1.84 -2.64 -6.19
N GLN A 142 1.20 -1.52 -6.53
CA GLN A 142 1.62 -0.19 -6.12
C GLN A 142 1.12 0.19 -4.73
N LEU A 143 0.13 -0.55 -4.17
CA LEU A 143 -0.64 -0.14 -3.00
C LEU A 143 -0.45 -1.11 -1.84
N GLY A 144 0.23 -0.65 -0.78
CA GLY A 144 0.28 -1.29 0.53
C GLY A 144 -0.62 -0.60 1.55
N THR A 145 -1.05 -1.30 2.59
CA THR A 145 -1.78 -0.72 3.73
C THR A 145 -1.13 -1.11 5.04
N VAL A 146 -1.20 -0.21 6.02
CA VAL A 146 -0.82 -0.46 7.40
C VAL A 146 -1.71 0.35 8.32
N SER A 147 -2.02 -0.18 9.50
CA SER A 147 -2.70 0.55 10.56
C SER A 147 -1.78 0.79 11.74
N TYR A 148 -1.80 1.99 12.24
CA TYR A 148 -1.15 2.38 13.49
C TYR A 148 -2.16 2.63 14.62
N GLY A 149 -3.47 2.55 14.33
CA GLY A 149 -4.50 2.86 15.31
C GLY A 149 -4.34 4.25 15.89
N GLU A 150 -4.32 4.36 17.21
CA GLU A 150 -4.10 5.61 17.94
C GLU A 150 -2.63 5.97 18.14
N ALA A 151 -1.70 5.06 17.81
CA ALA A 151 -0.28 5.36 17.83
C ALA A 151 0.05 6.46 16.80
N HIS A 152 1.07 7.26 17.07
CA HIS A 152 1.48 8.37 16.20
C HIS A 152 0.40 9.45 15.99
N ALA A 153 -0.28 9.83 17.07
CA ALA A 153 -1.17 11.00 17.07
C ALA A 153 -0.39 12.26 16.67
N VAL A 154 -1.00 13.11 15.83
CA VAL A 154 -0.43 14.41 15.42
C VAL A 154 -0.90 15.55 16.33
N CYS A 155 -1.90 15.27 17.17
CA CYS A 155 -2.46 16.21 18.12
C CYS A 155 -2.84 15.44 19.38
N HIS A 156 -2.49 15.98 20.58
CA HIS A 156 -2.55 15.26 21.86
C HIS A 156 -3.57 15.85 22.86
N GLU A 157 -4.30 16.90 22.49
CA GLU A 157 -5.34 17.46 23.34
C GLU A 157 -6.58 16.57 23.31
N HIS A 158 -7.22 16.37 24.48
CA HIS A 158 -8.44 15.58 24.63
C HIS A 158 -9.68 16.38 24.21
N ALA A 159 -9.72 16.83 22.96
CA ALA A 159 -10.78 17.65 22.39
C ALA A 159 -11.05 17.31 20.91
N GLU A 160 -12.25 17.59 20.43
CA GLU A 160 -12.62 17.35 19.03
C GLU A 160 -11.76 18.14 18.04
N SER A 161 -11.28 19.34 18.44
CA SER A 161 -10.31 20.14 17.67
C SER A 161 -9.00 19.41 17.38
N CYS A 162 -8.67 18.39 18.18
CA CYS A 162 -7.49 17.57 18.07
C CYS A 162 -7.82 16.19 17.48
N TRP A 163 -8.88 15.55 17.98
CA TRP A 163 -9.27 14.21 17.55
C TRP A 163 -9.55 14.11 16.05
N HIS A 164 -10.16 15.14 15.45
CA HIS A 164 -10.44 15.11 14.00
C HIS A 164 -9.16 15.08 13.14
N LEU A 165 -8.03 15.63 13.63
CA LEU A 165 -6.73 15.57 12.96
C LEU A 165 -6.11 14.17 13.03
N ASN A 166 -6.40 13.43 14.11
CA ASN A 166 -5.91 12.08 14.31
C ASN A 166 -6.68 11.04 13.47
N ARG A 167 -7.98 11.26 13.24
CA ARG A 167 -8.83 10.38 12.40
C ARG A 167 -8.49 10.56 10.92
N ARG A 168 -7.40 9.94 10.45
CA ARG A 168 -6.90 10.15 9.10
C ARG A 168 -6.39 8.86 8.44
N ALA A 169 -6.25 8.91 7.13
CA ALA A 169 -5.37 8.03 6.38
C ALA A 169 -4.37 8.88 5.58
N VAL A 170 -3.13 8.42 5.49
CA VAL A 170 -2.04 9.16 4.84
C VAL A 170 -1.47 8.31 3.70
N LEU A 171 -1.29 8.91 2.53
CA LEU A 171 -0.60 8.31 1.40
C LEU A 171 0.90 8.59 1.51
N VAL A 172 1.69 7.58 1.84
CA VAL A 172 3.16 7.68 1.94
C VAL A 172 3.78 7.08 0.69
N TYR A 173 4.37 7.92 -0.15
CA TYR A 173 5.10 7.49 -1.33
C TYR A 173 6.46 6.92 -0.91
N LEU A 174 6.73 5.67 -1.28
CA LEU A 174 7.98 4.95 -0.97
C LEU A 174 9.00 5.09 -2.09
N THR A 175 8.51 5.21 -3.32
CA THR A 175 9.27 5.50 -4.54
C THR A 175 8.48 6.49 -5.38
N GLN A 176 9.16 7.41 -6.02
CA GLN A 176 8.59 8.45 -6.89
C GLN A 176 9.25 8.40 -8.25
#